data_4179d25556ca9e823c98d4bacf9e6dc8
#
_entry.id   4179d25556ca9e823c98d4bacf9e6dc8
#
_cell.length_a   1.000
_cell.length_b   1.000
_cell.length_c   1.000
_cell.angle_alpha   90.00
_cell.angle_beta   90.00
_cell.angle_gamma   90.00
#
_symmetry.space_group_name_H-M   'P 1'
#
loop_
_entity.id
_entity.type
_entity.pdbx_description
1 polymer ?
#
loop_
_entity_poly.entity_id
_entity_poly.type
_entity_poly.pdbx_seq_one_letter_code
_entity_poly.pdbx_strand_id
1 'polypeptide(L)'
;MKFLVDVNLGRKFTNLLKEAGHDALFAKDLLPLHSDEEILSKAEHDKRAVITNDKDFGELIFKLGRPAYGIILLRASTTDPKERFELVKSAIDKAEGRFIVVKEGQIRVRHLK
;
A
#
# COMPACT_ATOMS: atom_id res chain seq x y z
N MET A 1 -6.96 7.81 7.74
CA MET A 1 -6.21 7.59 6.47
C MET A 1 -6.96 6.58 5.61
N LYS A 2 -6.93 6.74 4.30
CA LYS A 2 -7.61 5.86 3.35
C LYS A 2 -6.59 5.02 2.60
N PHE A 3 -6.85 3.73 2.48
CA PHE A 3 -5.94 2.78 1.85
C PHE A 3 -6.61 1.93 0.79
N LEU A 4 -5.83 1.49 -0.17
CA LEU A 4 -6.19 0.43 -1.10
C LEU A 4 -5.15 -0.67 -0.93
N VAL A 5 -5.60 -1.86 -0.52
CA VAL A 5 -4.72 -2.98 -0.18
C VAL A 5 -4.62 -3.94 -1.36
N ASP A 6 -3.41 -4.19 -1.82
CA ASP A 6 -3.13 -5.11 -2.92
C ASP A 6 -3.53 -6.54 -2.54
N VAL A 7 -3.95 -7.29 -3.55
CA VAL A 7 -4.49 -8.65 -3.40
C VAL A 7 -3.55 -9.55 -2.60
N ASN A 8 -2.25 -9.43 -2.81
CA ASN A 8 -1.26 -10.32 -2.19
C ASN A 8 -1.13 -10.16 -0.68
N LEU A 9 -1.64 -9.08 -0.11
CA LEU A 9 -1.60 -8.89 1.35
C LEU A 9 -2.79 -9.53 2.06
N GLY A 10 -3.87 -9.76 1.34
CA GLY A 10 -5.00 -10.53 1.82
C GLY A 10 -6.04 -9.78 2.61
N ARG A 11 -7.18 -10.46 2.80
CA ARG A 11 -8.34 -9.89 3.48
C ARG A 11 -8.11 -9.70 4.98
N LYS A 12 -7.37 -10.61 5.62
CA LYS A 12 -7.11 -10.50 7.05
C LYS A 12 -6.30 -9.25 7.39
N PHE A 13 -5.29 -8.96 6.57
CA PHE A 13 -4.50 -7.74 6.72
C PHE A 13 -5.38 -6.51 6.54
N THR A 14 -6.23 -6.51 5.50
CA THR A 14 -7.16 -5.40 5.24
C THR A 14 -8.09 -5.18 6.43
N ASN A 15 -8.61 -6.26 7.01
CA ASN A 15 -9.50 -6.15 8.16
C ASN A 15 -8.80 -5.56 9.39
N LEU A 16 -7.52 -5.86 9.58
CA LEU A 16 -6.76 -5.28 10.69
C LEU A 16 -6.65 -3.75 10.54
N LEU A 17 -6.49 -3.26 9.31
CA LEU A 17 -6.50 -1.82 9.06
C LEU A 17 -7.86 -1.20 9.41
N LYS A 18 -8.95 -1.87 9.02
CA LYS A 18 -10.30 -1.40 9.32
C LYS A 18 -10.55 -1.36 10.83
N GLU A 19 -10.13 -2.40 11.53
CA GLU A 19 -10.29 -2.47 12.98
C GLU A 19 -9.50 -1.38 13.70
N ALA A 20 -8.41 -0.92 13.10
CA ALA A 20 -7.61 0.18 13.61
C ALA A 20 -8.19 1.56 13.27
N GLY A 21 -9.35 1.62 12.62
CA GLY A 21 -10.04 2.86 12.31
C GLY A 21 -9.75 3.45 10.94
N HIS A 22 -9.06 2.73 10.07
CA HIS A 22 -8.76 3.21 8.72
C HIS A 22 -9.81 2.79 7.70
N ASP A 23 -9.98 3.60 6.66
CA ASP A 23 -10.82 3.27 5.52
C ASP A 23 -9.96 2.46 4.54
N ALA A 24 -10.11 1.16 4.57
CA ALA A 24 -9.31 0.26 3.73
C ALA A 24 -10.20 -0.52 2.77
N LEU A 25 -9.86 -0.43 1.48
CA LEU A 25 -10.48 -1.25 0.44
C LEU A 25 -9.52 -2.36 0.06
N PHE A 26 -10.07 -3.56 -0.15
CA PHE A 26 -9.28 -4.68 -0.64
C PHE A 26 -9.40 -4.74 -2.16
N ALA A 27 -8.27 -4.70 -2.87
CA ALA A 27 -8.28 -4.63 -4.34
C ALA A 27 -9.05 -5.77 -4.99
N LYS A 28 -9.02 -6.96 -4.40
CA LYS A 28 -9.75 -8.12 -4.93
C LYS A 28 -11.26 -7.88 -5.02
N ASP A 29 -11.80 -7.00 -4.18
CA ASP A 29 -13.23 -6.70 -4.16
C ASP A 29 -13.62 -5.65 -5.20
N LEU A 30 -12.65 -5.08 -5.91
CA LEU A 30 -12.86 -3.98 -6.84
C LEU A 30 -12.74 -4.44 -8.29
N LEU A 31 -13.40 -5.54 -8.62
CA LEU A 31 -13.41 -6.04 -9.98
C LEU A 31 -14.10 -5.05 -10.92
N PRO A 32 -13.59 -4.86 -12.13
CA PRO A 32 -12.55 -5.66 -12.81
C PRO A 32 -11.14 -5.08 -12.78
N LEU A 33 -10.63 -4.63 -11.66
CA LEU A 33 -9.24 -4.14 -11.59
C LEU A 33 -8.28 -5.31 -11.73
N HIS A 34 -7.50 -5.34 -12.79
CA HIS A 34 -6.64 -6.49 -13.13
C HIS A 34 -5.15 -6.17 -13.17
N SER A 35 -4.76 -4.89 -13.15
CA SER A 35 -3.35 -4.52 -13.28
C SER A 35 -2.92 -3.58 -12.16
N ASP A 36 -1.61 -3.52 -11.92
CA ASP A 36 -1.04 -2.59 -10.97
C ASP A 36 -1.34 -1.14 -11.36
N GLU A 37 -1.35 -0.85 -12.68
CA GLU A 37 -1.69 0.48 -13.17
C GLU A 37 -3.13 0.87 -12.82
N GLU A 38 -4.07 -0.06 -12.95
CA GLU A 38 -5.46 0.19 -12.62
C GLU A 38 -5.64 0.42 -11.12
N ILE A 39 -4.95 -0.39 -10.30
CA ILE A 39 -4.98 -0.23 -8.84
C ILE A 39 -4.44 1.15 -8.45
N LEU A 40 -3.30 1.50 -9.02
CA LEU A 40 -2.65 2.79 -8.72
C LEU A 40 -3.53 3.97 -9.14
N SER A 41 -4.13 3.89 -10.33
CA SER A 41 -5.02 4.93 -10.85
C SER A 41 -6.26 5.09 -9.97
N LYS A 42 -6.88 4.00 -9.55
CA LYS A 42 -8.03 4.02 -8.66
C LYS A 42 -7.68 4.67 -7.32
N ALA A 43 -6.54 4.28 -6.75
CA ALA A 43 -6.10 4.80 -5.47
C ALA A 43 -5.82 6.31 -5.57
N GLU A 44 -5.15 6.74 -6.63
CA GLU A 44 -4.87 8.16 -6.85
C GLU A 44 -6.16 8.97 -6.97
N HIS A 45 -7.11 8.48 -7.76
CA HIS A 45 -8.41 9.13 -7.94
C HIS A 45 -9.14 9.29 -6.61
N ASP A 46 -9.12 8.26 -5.77
CA ASP A 46 -9.83 8.24 -4.50
C ASP A 46 -9.02 8.82 -3.33
N LYS A 47 -7.79 9.27 -3.59
CA LYS A 47 -6.87 9.76 -2.57
C LYS A 47 -6.61 8.71 -1.49
N ARG A 48 -6.27 7.51 -1.95
CA ARG A 48 -5.90 6.38 -1.09
C ARG A 48 -4.43 6.05 -1.26
N ALA A 49 -3.76 5.72 -0.17
CA ALA A 49 -2.41 5.16 -0.25
C ALA A 49 -2.52 3.67 -0.57
N VAL A 50 -1.70 3.19 -1.48
CA VAL A 50 -1.63 1.76 -1.80
C VAL A 50 -0.70 1.08 -0.81
N ILE A 51 -1.14 -0.06 -0.25
CA ILE A 51 -0.24 -0.92 0.51
C ILE A 51 -0.08 -2.21 -0.29
N THR A 52 1.16 -2.54 -0.61
CA THR A 52 1.48 -3.67 -1.46
C THR A 52 2.80 -4.32 -1.05
N ASN A 53 3.02 -5.56 -1.47
CA ASN A 53 4.32 -6.21 -1.36
C ASN A 53 4.97 -6.43 -2.74
N ASP A 54 4.41 -5.82 -3.78
CA ASP A 54 4.90 -5.95 -5.15
C ASP A 54 5.79 -4.76 -5.51
N LYS A 55 7.09 -5.03 -5.72
CA LYS A 55 8.07 -4.00 -6.08
C LYS A 55 7.78 -3.30 -7.41
N ASP A 56 6.93 -3.90 -8.26
CA ASP A 56 6.61 -3.32 -9.57
C ASP A 56 5.87 -1.99 -9.46
N PHE A 57 5.24 -1.70 -8.33
CA PHE A 57 4.65 -0.38 -8.09
C PHE A 57 5.70 0.73 -8.08
N GLY A 58 6.91 0.43 -7.57
CA GLY A 58 8.00 1.39 -7.63
C GLY A 58 8.40 1.72 -9.06
N GLU A 59 8.38 0.74 -9.93
CA GLU A 59 8.70 0.93 -11.34
C GLU A 59 7.68 1.84 -12.02
N LEU A 60 6.40 1.64 -11.75
CA LEU A 60 5.34 2.49 -12.31
C LEU A 60 5.55 3.96 -11.94
N ILE A 61 5.97 4.22 -10.72
CA ILE A 61 6.10 5.59 -10.22
C ILE A 61 7.41 6.23 -10.65
N PHE A 62 8.54 5.56 -10.40
CA PHE A 62 9.85 6.19 -10.59
C PHE A 62 10.38 6.06 -12.00
N LYS A 63 9.99 5.03 -12.73
CA LYS A 63 10.46 4.80 -14.09
C LYS A 63 9.47 5.28 -15.13
N LEU A 64 8.17 5.04 -14.90
CA LEU A 64 7.12 5.41 -15.86
C LEU A 64 6.39 6.69 -15.49
N GLY A 65 6.70 7.29 -14.35
CA GLY A 65 6.15 8.59 -13.94
C GLY A 65 4.67 8.60 -13.60
N ARG A 66 4.10 7.47 -13.23
CA ARG A 66 2.68 7.43 -12.84
C ARG A 66 2.46 8.17 -11.53
N PRO A 67 1.40 8.97 -11.42
CA PRO A 67 1.09 9.65 -10.16
C PRO A 67 0.57 8.68 -9.12
N ALA A 68 0.84 8.99 -7.85
CA ALA A 68 0.33 8.22 -6.73
C ALA A 68 0.08 9.13 -5.54
N TYR A 69 -0.99 8.88 -4.81
CA TYR A 69 -1.30 9.60 -3.58
C TYR A 69 -0.30 9.23 -2.48
N GLY A 70 0.05 7.97 -2.40
CA GLY A 70 1.04 7.45 -1.46
C GLY A 70 1.18 5.95 -1.65
N ILE A 71 2.35 5.41 -1.30
CA ILE A 71 2.62 3.98 -1.39
C ILE A 71 3.33 3.51 -0.13
N ILE A 72 2.88 2.38 0.41
CA ILE A 72 3.63 1.62 1.40
C ILE A 72 3.98 0.28 0.76
N LEU A 73 5.26 0.08 0.49
CA LEU A 73 5.77 -1.17 -0.06
C LEU A 73 6.34 -2.01 1.08
N LEU A 74 5.67 -3.11 1.39
CA LEU A 74 6.08 -4.01 2.45
C LEU A 74 7.00 -5.09 1.89
N ARG A 75 8.24 -5.10 2.34
CA ARG A 75 9.26 -6.06 1.91
C ARG A 75 9.76 -6.85 3.10
N ALA A 76 8.86 -7.65 3.67
CA ALA A 76 9.15 -8.46 4.85
C ALA A 76 9.09 -9.94 4.51
N SER A 77 9.82 -10.75 5.25
CA SER A 77 9.81 -12.20 5.05
C SER A 77 8.56 -12.86 5.61
N THR A 78 7.92 -12.24 6.59
CA THR A 78 6.70 -12.79 7.20
C THR A 78 5.51 -12.74 6.25
N THR A 79 4.67 -13.77 6.33
CA THR A 79 3.38 -13.81 5.63
C THR A 79 2.21 -13.68 6.59
N ASP A 80 2.49 -13.58 7.89
CA ASP A 80 1.43 -13.47 8.90
C ASP A 80 0.81 -12.07 8.87
N PRO A 81 -0.54 -11.97 8.71
CA PRO A 81 -1.20 -10.66 8.63
C PRO A 81 -0.95 -9.75 9.83
N LYS A 82 -0.92 -10.31 11.04
CA LYS A 82 -0.69 -9.51 12.24
C LYS A 82 0.72 -8.96 12.30
N GLU A 83 1.72 -9.77 11.93
CA GLU A 83 3.10 -9.30 11.89
C GLU A 83 3.28 -8.24 10.81
N ARG A 84 2.66 -8.44 9.64
CA ARG A 84 2.67 -7.45 8.57
C ARG A 84 2.06 -6.13 9.01
N PHE A 85 0.93 -6.20 9.71
CA PHE A 85 0.28 -5.00 10.23
C PHE A 85 1.18 -4.26 11.21
N GLU A 86 1.82 -4.98 12.14
CA GLU A 86 2.74 -4.36 13.10
C GLU A 86 3.88 -3.64 12.40
N LEU A 87 4.42 -4.23 11.33
CA LEU A 87 5.51 -3.62 10.58
C LEU A 87 5.09 -2.31 9.91
N VAL A 88 3.87 -2.22 9.38
CA VAL A 88 3.44 -1.01 8.67
C VAL A 88 2.89 0.08 9.57
N LYS A 89 2.61 -0.20 10.84
CA LYS A 89 1.98 0.77 11.76
C LYS A 89 2.67 2.12 11.79
N SER A 90 3.99 2.12 11.83
CA SER A 90 4.75 3.37 11.91
C SER A 90 4.74 4.16 10.61
N ALA A 91 4.39 3.53 9.49
CA ALA A 91 4.34 4.18 8.18
C ALA A 91 2.94 4.70 7.83
N ILE A 92 1.91 4.21 8.49
CA ILE A 92 0.52 4.49 8.10
C ILE A 92 0.22 5.99 8.04
N ASP A 93 0.60 6.74 9.06
CA ASP A 93 0.29 8.17 9.14
C ASP A 93 1.19 9.04 8.26
N LYS A 94 2.19 8.45 7.63
CA LYS A 94 3.19 9.17 6.83
C LYS A 94 3.04 8.94 5.34
N ALA A 95 2.06 8.15 4.92
CA ALA A 95 1.97 7.67 3.55
C ALA A 95 1.60 8.74 2.52
N GLU A 96 0.85 9.78 2.92
CA GLU A 96 0.43 10.81 1.98
C GLU A 96 1.65 11.51 1.36
N GLY A 97 1.70 11.50 0.03
CA GLY A 97 2.78 12.16 -0.71
C GLY A 97 4.13 11.46 -0.61
N ARG A 98 4.17 10.21 -0.15
CA ARG A 98 5.42 9.49 0.06
C ARG A 98 5.38 8.07 -0.45
N PHE A 99 6.54 7.58 -0.82
CA PHE A 99 6.79 6.17 -1.13
C PHE A 99 7.61 5.61 0.01
N ILE A 100 7.01 4.72 0.79
CA ILE A 100 7.65 4.18 2.00
C ILE A 100 7.91 2.70 1.82
N VAL A 101 9.17 2.29 1.97
CA VAL A 101 9.55 0.89 1.96
C VAL A 101 9.72 0.44 3.40
N VAL A 102 8.96 -0.58 3.79
CA VAL A 102 9.00 -1.14 5.15
C VAL A 102 9.59 -2.53 5.13
N LYS A 103 10.64 -2.73 5.92
CA LYS A 103 11.27 -4.03 6.17
C LYS A 103 11.33 -4.27 7.67
N GLU A 104 11.68 -5.50 8.07
CA GLU A 104 11.97 -5.76 9.48
C GLU A 104 13.11 -4.85 9.92
N GLY A 105 12.84 -4.02 10.92
CA GLY A 105 13.86 -3.15 11.51
C GLY A 105 14.30 -1.96 10.67
N GLN A 106 13.64 -1.68 9.54
CA GLN A 106 14.05 -0.56 8.68
C GLN A 106 12.86 0.03 7.92
N ILE A 107 12.82 1.37 7.89
CA ILE A 107 11.84 2.11 7.08
C ILE A 107 12.60 3.12 6.22
N ARG A 108 12.33 3.14 4.92
CA ARG A 108 12.91 4.11 4.00
C ARG A 108 11.80 4.94 3.38
N VAL A 109 11.98 6.26 3.38
CA VAL A 109 10.97 7.20 2.91
C VAL A 109 11.50 7.99 1.73
N ARG A 110 10.74 8.05 0.65
CA ARG A 110 10.99 8.93 -0.49
C ARG A 110 9.77 9.81 -0.70
N HIS A 111 10.00 11.08 -0.99
CA HIS A 111 8.91 11.99 -1.30
C HIS A 111 8.45 11.79 -2.75
N LEU A 112 7.14 11.84 -2.96
CA LEU A 112 6.53 11.84 -4.29
C LEU A 112 6.30 13.29 -4.70
N LYS A 113 6.37 13.53 -6.00
CA LYS A 113 6.11 14.87 -6.53
C LYS A 113 4.62 15.11 -6.73
#